data_5570b919654289ff3b5f0d50ee12f1e4
#
_entry.id   5570b919654289ff3b5f0d50ee12f1e4
#
_cell.length_a   1.000
_cell.length_b   1.000
_cell.length_c   1.000
_cell.angle_alpha   90.00
_cell.angle_beta   90.00
_cell.angle_gamma   90.00
#
_symmetry.space_group_name_H-M   'P 1'
#
loop_
_entity.id
_entity.type
_entity.pdbx_description
1 polymer ?
#
loop_
_entity_poly.entity_id
_entity_poly.type
_entity_poly.pdbx_seq_one_letter_code
_entity_poly.pdbx_strand_id
1 'polypeptide(L)'
;MKSEEERCAEAAKFKKIDDAFRAGDLAALRAAVDDPAQVPNGVMPIAIGSCLVYAIYHSPLRFIRALLETGADPNAPAADGFPPLIAALSCTNDHHGSKARPDVREILALLIEFGADPNQRGINDYTPLHMAVGERNRPAVELLLEAGADPTLRTRIDDCDTPREMAESAGLRDLAELLSAHGRGRTL
;
A
#
# COMPACT_ATOMS: atom_id res chain seq x y z
N MET A 1 -1.60 -34.23 -4.44
CA MET A 1 -2.83 -33.52 -3.92
C MET A 1 -2.72 -33.54 -2.41
N LYS A 2 -2.91 -32.38 -1.72
CA LYS A 2 -2.93 -32.32 -0.25
C LYS A 2 -4.15 -33.10 0.28
N SER A 3 -3.99 -33.80 1.41
CA SER A 3 -5.08 -34.47 2.09
C SER A 3 -6.11 -33.48 2.63
N GLU A 4 -7.29 -33.95 3.01
CA GLU A 4 -8.33 -33.10 3.62
C GLU A 4 -7.86 -32.56 4.99
N GLU A 5 -7.17 -33.38 5.76
CA GLU A 5 -6.58 -32.99 7.05
C GLU A 5 -5.54 -31.88 6.89
N GLU A 6 -4.65 -31.96 5.87
CA GLU A 6 -3.67 -30.93 5.58
C GLU A 6 -4.33 -29.61 5.19
N ARG A 7 -5.42 -29.64 4.41
CA ARG A 7 -6.17 -28.44 4.04
C ARG A 7 -6.86 -27.79 5.25
N CYS A 8 -7.45 -28.62 6.13
CA CYS A 8 -8.05 -28.14 7.37
C CYS A 8 -7.02 -27.51 8.31
N ALA A 9 -5.83 -28.11 8.43
CA ALA A 9 -4.76 -27.56 9.25
C ALA A 9 -4.24 -26.20 8.70
N GLU A 10 -4.07 -26.09 7.37
CA GLU A 10 -3.70 -24.82 6.73
C GLU A 10 -4.77 -23.75 6.93
N ALA A 11 -6.05 -24.08 6.78
CA ALA A 11 -7.14 -23.13 7.00
C ALA A 11 -7.20 -22.65 8.46
N ALA A 12 -7.01 -23.56 9.42
CA ALA A 12 -6.94 -23.20 10.84
C ALA A 12 -5.75 -22.29 11.16
N LYS A 13 -4.59 -22.54 10.54
CA LYS A 13 -3.40 -21.70 10.68
C LYS A 13 -3.64 -20.33 10.08
N PHE A 14 -4.16 -20.25 8.86
CA PHE A 14 -4.50 -18.98 8.21
C PHE A 14 -5.43 -18.16 9.11
N LYS A 15 -6.47 -18.80 9.65
CA LYS A 15 -7.41 -18.12 10.54
C LYS A 15 -6.73 -17.49 11.75
N LYS A 16 -5.80 -18.21 12.40
CA LYS A 16 -5.05 -17.67 13.56
C LYS A 16 -4.19 -16.45 13.18
N ILE A 17 -3.56 -16.50 12.01
CA ILE A 17 -2.75 -15.40 11.49
C ILE A 17 -3.65 -14.20 11.16
N ASP A 18 -4.75 -14.39 10.44
CA ASP A 18 -5.71 -13.33 10.09
C ASP A 18 -6.34 -12.71 11.34
N ASP A 19 -6.74 -13.52 12.30
CA ASP A 19 -7.28 -13.04 13.58
C ASP A 19 -6.27 -12.15 14.32
N ALA A 20 -4.97 -12.51 14.32
CA ALA A 20 -3.91 -11.71 14.92
C ALA A 20 -3.71 -10.36 14.21
N PHE A 21 -3.74 -10.33 12.87
CA PHE A 21 -3.69 -9.10 12.08
C PHE A 21 -4.87 -8.19 12.39
N ARG A 22 -6.09 -8.72 12.38
CA ARG A 22 -7.32 -7.94 12.65
C ARG A 22 -7.39 -7.42 14.08
N ALA A 23 -6.91 -8.20 15.04
CA ALA A 23 -6.81 -7.78 16.43
C ALA A 23 -5.69 -6.75 16.64
N GLY A 24 -4.68 -6.71 15.76
CA GLY A 24 -3.49 -5.91 15.93
C GLY A 24 -2.60 -6.43 17.06
N ASP A 25 -2.45 -7.76 17.13
CA ASP A 25 -1.67 -8.44 18.17
C ASP A 25 -0.41 -9.07 17.56
N LEU A 26 0.72 -8.37 17.76
CA LEU A 26 2.03 -8.80 17.25
C LEU A 26 2.54 -10.07 17.95
N ALA A 27 2.21 -10.25 19.22
CA ALA A 27 2.63 -11.44 19.97
C ALA A 27 1.86 -12.67 19.47
N ALA A 28 0.55 -12.54 19.26
CA ALA A 28 -0.27 -13.59 18.67
C ALA A 28 0.17 -13.92 17.23
N LEU A 29 0.53 -12.90 16.42
CA LEU A 29 1.06 -13.12 15.07
C LEU A 29 2.35 -13.94 15.11
N ARG A 30 3.31 -13.56 15.94
CA ARG A 30 4.58 -14.30 16.09
C ARG A 30 4.38 -15.73 16.57
N ALA A 31 3.40 -15.97 17.42
CA ALA A 31 3.05 -17.31 17.88
C ALA A 31 2.31 -18.18 16.84
N ALA A 32 1.68 -17.54 15.84
CA ALA A 32 0.89 -18.23 14.81
C ALA A 32 1.72 -18.65 13.58
N VAL A 33 2.87 -18.00 13.35
CA VAL A 33 3.78 -18.32 12.23
C VAL A 33 4.79 -19.39 12.63
N ASP A 34 5.35 -20.11 11.64
CA ASP A 34 6.35 -21.18 11.91
C ASP A 34 7.69 -20.62 12.38
N ASP A 35 8.07 -19.47 11.88
CA ASP A 35 9.30 -18.79 12.22
C ASP A 35 9.02 -17.34 12.65
N PRO A 36 8.96 -17.07 13.97
CA PRO A 36 8.71 -15.73 14.49
C PRO A 36 9.75 -14.68 14.06
N ALA A 37 10.97 -15.11 13.69
CA ALA A 37 12.03 -14.20 13.25
C ALA A 37 11.74 -13.59 11.87
N GLN A 38 10.85 -14.20 11.10
CA GLN A 38 10.42 -13.67 9.81
C GLN A 38 9.43 -12.50 9.91
N VAL A 39 8.88 -12.23 11.09
CA VAL A 39 8.03 -11.06 11.30
C VAL A 39 8.93 -9.87 11.66
N PRO A 40 8.87 -8.75 10.90
CA PRO A 40 7.82 -8.34 9.95
C PRO A 40 8.14 -8.54 8.46
N ASN A 41 9.35 -8.91 8.06
CA ASN A 41 9.79 -8.83 6.66
C ASN A 41 9.90 -10.17 5.93
N GLY A 42 9.70 -11.29 6.63
CA GLY A 42 9.73 -12.61 6.00
C GLY A 42 8.50 -12.91 5.16
N VAL A 43 8.60 -13.98 4.38
CA VAL A 43 7.48 -14.48 3.59
C VAL A 43 6.45 -15.09 4.52
N MET A 44 5.27 -14.48 4.56
CA MET A 44 4.14 -15.03 5.32
C MET A 44 3.60 -16.31 4.67
N PRO A 45 3.22 -17.31 5.47
CA PRO A 45 2.66 -18.55 4.94
C PRO A 45 1.30 -18.30 4.25
N ILE A 46 0.92 -19.25 3.37
CA ILE A 46 -0.43 -19.31 2.79
C ILE A 46 -0.76 -18.10 1.88
N ALA A 47 0.21 -17.68 1.06
CA ALA A 47 0.04 -16.61 0.07
C ALA A 47 -0.42 -15.24 0.64
N ILE A 48 -0.17 -14.98 1.92
CA ILE A 48 -0.44 -13.67 2.53
C ILE A 48 0.47 -12.58 1.94
N GLY A 49 1.65 -12.97 1.41
CA GLY A 49 2.61 -12.03 0.86
C GLY A 49 3.35 -11.23 1.94
N SER A 50 3.52 -9.93 1.72
CA SER A 50 4.18 -9.05 2.68
C SER A 50 3.31 -8.84 3.92
N CYS A 51 3.93 -8.99 5.10
CA CYS A 51 3.30 -8.74 6.39
C CYS A 51 2.73 -7.31 6.49
N LEU A 52 3.50 -6.31 6.04
CA LEU A 52 3.09 -4.92 6.06
C LEU A 52 1.91 -4.65 5.11
N VAL A 53 1.94 -5.18 3.89
CA VAL A 53 0.85 -5.01 2.91
C VAL A 53 -0.42 -5.66 3.41
N TYR A 54 -0.34 -6.88 3.98
CA TYR A 54 -1.51 -7.53 4.57
C TYR A 54 -2.10 -6.72 5.74
N ALA A 55 -1.23 -6.16 6.59
CA ALA A 55 -1.67 -5.28 7.67
C ALA A 55 -2.37 -4.01 7.15
N ILE A 56 -1.89 -3.43 6.05
CA ILE A 56 -2.52 -2.28 5.41
C ILE A 56 -3.96 -2.60 5.00
N TYR A 57 -4.22 -3.78 4.49
CA TYR A 57 -5.59 -4.17 4.08
C TYR A 57 -6.51 -4.54 5.27
N HIS A 58 -5.97 -5.13 6.33
CA HIS A 58 -6.80 -5.85 7.30
C HIS A 58 -6.65 -5.42 8.76
N SER A 59 -5.63 -4.64 9.09
CA SER A 59 -5.29 -4.33 10.49
C SER A 59 -5.60 -2.88 10.88
N PRO A 60 -5.79 -2.59 12.17
CA PRO A 60 -5.89 -1.22 12.65
C PRO A 60 -4.55 -0.47 12.50
N LEU A 61 -4.62 0.85 12.35
CA LEU A 61 -3.46 1.74 12.15
C LEU A 61 -2.35 1.53 13.20
N ARG A 62 -2.73 1.31 14.48
CA ARG A 62 -1.78 1.03 15.56
C ARG A 62 -0.90 -0.21 15.29
N PHE A 63 -1.42 -1.20 14.58
CA PHE A 63 -0.66 -2.40 14.25
C PHE A 63 0.30 -2.18 13.09
N ILE A 64 -0.12 -1.39 12.09
CA ILE A 64 0.77 -0.96 10.99
C ILE A 64 1.96 -0.20 11.60
N ARG A 65 1.73 0.73 12.55
CA ARG A 65 2.78 1.43 13.28
C ARG A 65 3.70 0.45 14.03
N ALA A 66 3.14 -0.49 14.77
CA ALA A 66 3.93 -1.47 15.51
C ALA A 66 4.82 -2.33 14.59
N LEU A 67 4.34 -2.71 13.41
CA LEU A 67 5.15 -3.41 12.41
C LEU A 67 6.31 -2.54 11.90
N LEU A 68 6.05 -1.29 11.58
CA LEU A 68 7.08 -0.33 11.14
C LEU A 68 8.12 -0.07 12.24
N GLU A 69 7.69 0.12 13.48
CA GLU A 69 8.57 0.26 14.65
C GLU A 69 9.44 -0.98 14.91
N THR A 70 8.97 -2.17 14.51
CA THR A 70 9.75 -3.41 14.57
C THR A 70 10.61 -3.66 13.34
N GLY A 71 10.68 -2.70 12.42
CA GLY A 71 11.54 -2.73 11.25
C GLY A 71 10.89 -3.31 9.99
N ALA A 72 9.56 -3.25 9.86
CA ALA A 72 8.92 -3.55 8.58
C ALA A 72 9.41 -2.58 7.51
N ASP A 73 9.79 -3.11 6.35
CA ASP A 73 10.26 -2.30 5.23
C ASP A 73 9.08 -1.58 4.55
N PRO A 74 8.99 -0.23 4.63
CA PRO A 74 7.92 0.53 4.00
C PRO A 74 8.02 0.55 2.47
N ASN A 75 9.13 0.06 1.91
CA ASN A 75 9.39 -0.07 0.48
C ASN A 75 9.43 -1.54 0.02
N ALA A 76 8.92 -2.46 0.85
CA ALA A 76 8.93 -3.87 0.52
C ALA A 76 8.34 -4.11 -0.88
N PRO A 77 9.04 -4.87 -1.75
CA PRO A 77 8.52 -5.21 -3.05
C PRO A 77 7.28 -6.10 -2.90
N ALA A 78 6.26 -5.83 -3.69
CA ALA A 78 5.05 -6.65 -3.71
C ALA A 78 4.98 -7.47 -4.99
N ALA A 79 4.79 -8.78 -4.87
CA ALA A 79 4.73 -9.69 -6.01
C ALA A 79 3.52 -9.43 -6.91
N ASP A 80 2.46 -8.84 -6.37
CA ASP A 80 1.26 -8.40 -7.07
C ASP A 80 1.41 -7.00 -7.71
N GLY A 81 2.54 -6.32 -7.47
CA GLY A 81 2.81 -4.98 -7.97
C GLY A 81 2.17 -3.85 -7.15
N PHE A 82 1.71 -4.14 -5.92
CA PHE A 82 1.15 -3.16 -5.00
C PHE A 82 2.06 -2.95 -3.78
N PRO A 83 3.18 -2.20 -3.91
CA PRO A 83 4.00 -1.84 -2.76
C PRO A 83 3.20 -1.00 -1.74
N PRO A 84 3.69 -0.86 -0.49
CA PRO A 84 2.89 -0.36 0.64
C PRO A 84 2.11 0.94 0.40
N LEU A 85 2.69 1.97 -0.23
CA LEU A 85 1.97 3.21 -0.54
C LEU A 85 0.84 2.99 -1.55
N ILE A 86 1.08 2.18 -2.59
CA ILE A 86 0.06 1.87 -3.60
C ILE A 86 -1.04 0.98 -2.99
N ALA A 87 -0.68 0.01 -2.16
CA ALA A 87 -1.63 -0.81 -1.43
C ALA A 87 -2.54 0.02 -0.51
N ALA A 88 -1.97 1.01 0.21
CA ALA A 88 -2.76 1.93 1.03
C ALA A 88 -3.74 2.76 0.19
N LEU A 89 -3.30 3.26 -0.96
CA LEU A 89 -4.14 4.04 -1.88
C LEU A 89 -5.27 3.21 -2.48
N SER A 90 -5.04 1.93 -2.79
CA SER A 90 -6.10 1.04 -3.29
C SER A 90 -7.22 0.79 -2.28
N CYS A 91 -7.02 1.16 -1.01
CA CYS A 91 -8.05 1.16 0.03
C CYS A 91 -8.90 2.45 0.08
N THR A 92 -8.73 3.38 -0.86
CA THR A 92 -9.49 4.65 -0.85
C THR A 92 -10.97 4.43 -1.14
N ASN A 93 -11.29 3.53 -2.06
CA ASN A 93 -12.65 3.22 -2.47
C ASN A 93 -12.93 1.72 -2.34
N ASP A 94 -14.22 1.36 -2.30
CA ASP A 94 -14.62 -0.05 -2.37
C ASP A 94 -14.33 -0.60 -3.77
N HIS A 95 -13.41 -1.54 -3.85
CA HIS A 95 -13.10 -2.30 -5.05
C HIS A 95 -13.31 -3.80 -4.79
N HIS A 96 -13.33 -4.62 -5.84
CA HIS A 96 -13.54 -6.07 -5.81
C HIS A 96 -12.77 -6.77 -4.66
N GLY A 97 -13.42 -6.93 -3.51
CA GLY A 97 -12.91 -7.63 -2.33
C GLY A 97 -12.19 -6.78 -1.27
N SER A 98 -11.89 -5.52 -1.56
CA SER A 98 -11.33 -4.57 -0.57
C SER A 98 -12.40 -3.58 -0.15
N LYS A 99 -12.54 -3.35 1.15
CA LYS A 99 -13.39 -2.28 1.68
C LYS A 99 -12.59 -0.99 1.81
N ALA A 100 -13.25 0.11 1.48
CA ALA A 100 -12.69 1.44 1.72
C ALA A 100 -12.29 1.62 3.19
N ARG A 101 -11.13 2.25 3.40
CA ARG A 101 -10.63 2.58 4.73
C ARG A 101 -10.76 4.08 4.99
N PRO A 102 -11.29 4.48 6.14
CA PRO A 102 -11.39 5.90 6.48
C PRO A 102 -10.03 6.53 6.84
N ASP A 103 -9.03 5.71 7.19
CA ASP A 103 -7.71 6.11 7.71
C ASP A 103 -6.59 6.01 6.66
N VAL A 104 -6.91 6.04 5.35
CA VAL A 104 -5.91 5.96 4.27
C VAL A 104 -4.86 7.08 4.38
N ARG A 105 -5.27 8.31 4.66
CA ARG A 105 -4.37 9.45 4.79
C ARG A 105 -3.37 9.25 5.93
N GLU A 106 -3.84 8.75 7.07
CA GLU A 106 -3.02 8.47 8.25
C GLU A 106 -2.05 7.33 7.97
N ILE A 107 -2.46 6.30 7.22
CA ILE A 107 -1.57 5.20 6.80
C ILE A 107 -0.49 5.73 5.85
N LEU A 108 -0.83 6.56 4.87
CA LEU A 108 0.13 7.17 3.96
C LEU A 108 1.15 8.03 4.71
N ALA A 109 0.68 8.90 5.62
CA ALA A 109 1.53 9.75 6.44
C ALA A 109 2.49 8.90 7.30
N LEU A 110 1.98 7.82 7.88
CA LEU A 110 2.78 6.88 8.67
C LEU A 110 3.85 6.18 7.82
N LEU A 111 3.51 5.67 6.64
CA LEU A 111 4.46 5.03 5.75
C LEU A 111 5.58 6.01 5.32
N ILE A 112 5.21 7.25 5.00
CA ILE A 112 6.17 8.32 4.65
C ILE A 112 7.06 8.68 5.85
N GLU A 113 6.50 8.78 7.05
CA GLU A 113 7.25 8.99 8.31
C GLU A 113 8.35 7.94 8.50
N PHE A 114 8.08 6.69 8.12
CA PHE A 114 9.03 5.58 8.20
C PHE A 114 9.88 5.38 6.94
N GLY A 115 9.88 6.32 6.01
CA GLY A 115 10.78 6.34 4.86
C GLY A 115 10.26 5.62 3.61
N ALA A 116 8.94 5.53 3.44
CA ALA A 116 8.39 5.07 2.16
C ALA A 116 8.77 6.04 1.03
N ASP A 117 9.23 5.48 -0.09
CA ASP A 117 9.56 6.25 -1.30
C ASP A 117 8.27 6.66 -2.03
N PRO A 118 7.93 7.97 -2.10
CA PRO A 118 6.74 8.45 -2.77
C PRO A 118 6.76 8.23 -4.30
N ASN A 119 7.90 7.79 -4.84
CA ASN A 119 8.11 7.50 -6.25
C ASN A 119 8.27 6.01 -6.55
N GLN A 120 8.13 5.13 -5.55
CA GLN A 120 8.24 3.69 -5.74
C GLN A 120 7.24 3.20 -6.78
N ARG A 121 7.76 2.53 -7.82
CA ARG A 121 6.94 2.02 -8.92
C ARG A 121 6.28 0.69 -8.55
N GLY A 122 5.00 0.59 -8.86
CA GLY A 122 4.23 -0.65 -8.78
C GLY A 122 3.98 -1.28 -10.16
N ILE A 123 2.88 -1.99 -10.27
CA ILE A 123 2.44 -2.62 -11.52
C ILE A 123 2.38 -1.56 -12.65
N ASN A 124 2.88 -1.94 -13.84
CA ASN A 124 2.86 -1.08 -15.03
C ASN A 124 3.53 0.30 -14.86
N ASP A 125 4.50 0.38 -13.95
CA ASP A 125 5.20 1.60 -13.59
C ASP A 125 4.31 2.70 -12.98
N TYR A 126 3.12 2.34 -12.49
CA TYR A 126 2.32 3.26 -11.69
C TYR A 126 3.09 3.70 -10.45
N THR A 127 3.10 5.01 -10.18
CA THR A 127 3.60 5.55 -8.92
C THR A 127 2.43 5.77 -7.95
N PRO A 128 2.71 5.98 -6.64
CA PRO A 128 1.66 6.37 -5.70
C PRO A 128 0.83 7.56 -6.18
N LEU A 129 1.45 8.52 -6.88
CA LEU A 129 0.75 9.70 -7.39
C LEU A 129 -0.25 9.36 -8.50
N HIS A 130 0.08 8.42 -9.42
CA HIS A 130 -0.88 7.91 -10.41
C HIS A 130 -2.07 7.21 -9.73
N MET A 131 -1.79 6.37 -8.72
CA MET A 131 -2.84 5.69 -7.97
C MET A 131 -3.75 6.69 -7.25
N ALA A 132 -3.20 7.70 -6.58
CA ALA A 132 -3.97 8.73 -5.88
C ALA A 132 -4.90 9.52 -6.83
N VAL A 133 -4.42 9.79 -8.06
CA VAL A 133 -5.24 10.42 -9.12
C VAL A 133 -6.35 9.49 -9.59
N GLY A 134 -6.04 8.21 -9.87
CA GLY A 134 -7.03 7.21 -10.27
C GLY A 134 -8.14 7.03 -9.22
N GLU A 135 -7.77 7.02 -7.95
CA GLU A 135 -8.69 6.94 -6.82
C GLU A 135 -9.40 8.26 -6.50
N ARG A 136 -9.10 9.35 -7.22
CA ARG A 136 -9.64 10.71 -7.01
C ARG A 136 -9.42 11.21 -5.58
N ASN A 137 -8.34 10.77 -4.95
CA ASN A 137 -7.99 11.08 -3.57
C ASN A 137 -7.12 12.34 -3.50
N ARG A 138 -7.76 13.52 -3.58
CA ARG A 138 -7.06 14.81 -3.52
C ARG A 138 -6.18 14.96 -2.27
N PRO A 139 -6.63 14.63 -1.04
CA PRO A 139 -5.78 14.71 0.15
C PRO A 139 -4.51 13.84 0.05
N ALA A 140 -4.59 12.68 -0.61
CA ALA A 140 -3.42 11.84 -0.84
C ALA A 140 -2.48 12.46 -1.89
N VAL A 141 -3.01 13.06 -2.96
CA VAL A 141 -2.19 13.78 -3.96
C VAL A 141 -1.40 14.90 -3.28
N GLU A 142 -2.03 15.72 -2.44
CA GLU A 142 -1.39 16.80 -1.70
C GLU A 142 -0.28 16.27 -0.80
N LEU A 143 -0.56 15.25 0.01
CA LEU A 143 0.41 14.63 0.91
C LEU A 143 1.61 14.04 0.16
N LEU A 144 1.39 13.34 -0.96
CA LEU A 144 2.46 12.76 -1.76
C LEU A 144 3.35 13.84 -2.40
N LEU A 145 2.77 14.93 -2.89
CA LEU A 145 3.53 16.06 -3.45
C LEU A 145 4.38 16.74 -2.37
N GLU A 146 3.84 16.94 -1.17
CA GLU A 146 4.57 17.45 -0.01
C GLU A 146 5.73 16.52 0.39
N ALA A 147 5.53 15.20 0.26
CA ALA A 147 6.56 14.19 0.52
C ALA A 147 7.61 14.06 -0.60
N GLY A 148 7.48 14.81 -1.69
CA GLY A 148 8.45 14.82 -2.79
C GLY A 148 8.13 13.87 -3.94
N ALA A 149 6.89 13.44 -4.09
CA ALA A 149 6.48 12.72 -5.30
C ALA A 149 6.75 13.53 -6.57
N ASP A 150 7.28 12.86 -7.58
CA ASP A 150 7.60 13.46 -8.88
C ASP A 150 6.39 13.36 -9.83
N PRO A 151 5.73 14.49 -10.16
CA PRO A 151 4.56 14.50 -11.04
C PRO A 151 4.90 14.30 -12.52
N THR A 152 6.17 14.18 -12.87
CA THR A 152 6.62 14.01 -14.27
C THR A 152 6.86 12.55 -14.66
N LEU A 153 6.83 11.64 -13.70
CA LEU A 153 7.00 10.22 -13.97
C LEU A 153 5.84 9.67 -14.82
N ARG A 154 6.18 8.76 -15.73
CA ARG A 154 5.21 8.18 -16.69
C ARG A 154 4.96 6.71 -16.36
N THR A 155 3.75 6.24 -16.65
CA THR A 155 3.41 4.81 -16.67
C THR A 155 4.05 4.13 -17.88
N ARG A 156 4.00 2.79 -17.92
CA ARG A 156 4.49 1.98 -19.06
C ARG A 156 3.36 1.48 -19.96
N ILE A 157 2.12 1.62 -19.54
CA ILE A 157 0.93 1.17 -20.27
C ILE A 157 0.05 2.36 -20.61
N ASP A 158 -1.02 2.07 -21.32
CA ASP A 158 -1.97 3.04 -21.83
C ASP A 158 -1.24 4.09 -22.70
N ASP A 159 -1.52 5.36 -22.52
CA ASP A 159 -0.88 6.44 -23.26
C ASP A 159 0.48 6.86 -22.68
N CYS A 160 1.03 6.07 -21.76
CA CYS A 160 2.25 6.42 -21.00
C CYS A 160 2.12 7.77 -20.27
N ASP A 161 0.99 7.99 -19.63
CA ASP A 161 0.63 9.25 -19.02
C ASP A 161 1.45 9.58 -17.78
N THR A 162 1.66 10.87 -17.54
CA THR A 162 1.97 11.42 -16.23
C THR A 162 0.70 11.49 -15.38
N PRO A 163 0.82 11.60 -14.03
CA PRO A 163 -0.35 11.81 -13.16
C PRO A 163 -1.23 12.98 -13.59
N ARG A 164 -0.61 14.05 -14.13
CA ARG A 164 -1.34 15.21 -14.63
C ARG A 164 -2.14 14.88 -15.90
N GLU A 165 -1.50 14.28 -16.92
CA GLU A 165 -2.16 13.89 -18.17
C GLU A 165 -3.31 12.92 -17.89
N MET A 166 -3.13 11.98 -16.97
CA MET A 166 -4.17 11.08 -16.48
C MET A 166 -5.34 11.85 -15.84
N ALA A 167 -5.06 12.88 -15.02
CA ALA A 167 -6.11 13.72 -14.45
C ALA A 167 -6.87 14.53 -15.51
N GLU A 168 -6.16 15.06 -16.51
CA GLU A 168 -6.75 15.79 -17.64
C GLU A 168 -7.67 14.89 -18.46
N SER A 169 -7.22 13.69 -18.83
CA SER A 169 -7.99 12.69 -19.58
C SER A 169 -9.24 12.23 -18.83
N ALA A 170 -9.14 12.11 -17.48
CA ALA A 170 -10.26 11.77 -16.61
C ALA A 170 -11.20 12.95 -16.29
N GLY A 171 -10.92 14.18 -16.78
CA GLY A 171 -11.70 15.37 -16.52
C GLY A 171 -11.58 15.91 -15.09
N LEU A 172 -10.55 15.51 -14.34
CA LEU A 172 -10.28 15.91 -12.95
C LEU A 172 -9.51 17.23 -12.90
N ARG A 173 -10.17 18.34 -13.29
CA ARG A 173 -9.54 19.66 -13.49
C ARG A 173 -8.80 20.17 -12.26
N ASP A 174 -9.38 20.02 -11.09
CA ASP A 174 -8.82 20.46 -9.81
C ASP A 174 -7.51 19.71 -9.47
N LEU A 175 -7.43 18.42 -9.77
CA LEU A 175 -6.21 17.63 -9.61
C LEU A 175 -5.16 18.00 -10.66
N ALA A 176 -5.57 18.20 -11.91
CA ALA A 176 -4.67 18.61 -12.98
C ALA A 176 -4.04 19.99 -12.70
N GLU A 177 -4.80 20.93 -12.16
CA GLU A 177 -4.31 22.26 -11.74
C GLU A 177 -3.32 22.13 -10.57
N LEU A 178 -3.64 21.32 -9.56
CA LEU A 178 -2.78 21.06 -8.41
C LEU A 178 -1.43 20.49 -8.86
N LEU A 179 -1.44 19.47 -9.71
CA LEU A 179 -0.24 18.83 -10.26
C LEU A 179 0.59 19.81 -11.12
N SER A 180 -0.08 20.67 -11.90
CA SER A 180 0.57 21.70 -12.71
C SER A 180 1.31 22.75 -11.87
N ALA A 181 0.75 23.13 -10.73
CA ALA A 181 1.36 24.09 -9.82
C ALA A 181 2.67 23.56 -9.23
N HIS A 182 2.72 22.28 -8.89
CA HIS A 182 3.90 21.63 -8.31
C HIS A 182 4.98 21.31 -9.34
N GLY A 183 4.61 21.00 -10.59
CA GLY A 183 5.58 20.75 -11.67
C GLY A 183 6.41 21.98 -12.08
N ARG A 184 5.89 23.18 -11.85
CA ARG A 184 6.58 24.45 -12.18
C ARG A 184 7.59 24.91 -11.13
N GLY A 185 7.52 24.42 -9.90
CA GLY A 185 8.38 24.83 -8.79
C GLY A 185 9.75 24.14 -8.73
N ARG A 186 10.05 23.18 -9.60
CA ARG A 186 11.27 22.36 -9.60
C ARG A 186 12.26 22.68 -10.72
N THR A 187 12.03 23.71 -11.53
CA THR A 187 13.01 24.19 -12.51
C THR A 187 13.93 25.21 -11.83
N LEU A 188 14.99 24.74 -11.21
CA LEU A 188 16.21 25.50 -10.87
C LEU A 188 17.42 24.76 -11.40
#